data_912272e30e93eb106916dcfc569c630a
#
_entry.id   912272e30e93eb106916dcfc569c630a
#
_cell.length_a   1.000
_cell.length_b   1.000
_cell.length_c   1.000
_cell.angle_alpha   90.00
_cell.angle_beta   90.00
_cell.angle_gamma   90.00
#
_symmetry.space_group_name_H-M   'P 1'
#
loop_
_entity.id
_entity.type
_entity.pdbx_description
1 polymer ?
#
loop_
_entity_poly.entity_id
_entity_poly.type
_entity_poly.pdbx_seq_one_letter_code
_entity_poly.pdbx_strand_id
1 'polypeptide(L)'
;MRKTEIEAWTEEWNEQYLLEKSVLKSVFTDDLVHIFHIGSTSIPTIGYAKPIIDILIVVNNIDKVDLYNNEMLVLGYVPKGENGIESRRYFSK
;
A
#
# COMPACT_ATOMS: atom_id res chain seq x y z
N MET A 1 -0.60 -12.78 -8.92
CA MET A 1 0.62 -13.47 -8.45
C MET A 1 1.71 -12.45 -8.17
N ARG A 2 2.40 -12.58 -7.04
CA ARG A 2 3.51 -11.68 -6.69
C ARG A 2 4.75 -12.04 -7.47
N LYS A 3 5.45 -11.01 -7.96
CA LYS A 3 6.76 -11.19 -8.58
C LYS A 3 7.80 -11.38 -7.49
N THR A 4 8.74 -12.32 -7.70
CA THR A 4 9.81 -12.62 -6.76
C THR A 4 11.17 -12.11 -7.23
N GLU A 5 11.28 -11.77 -8.49
CA GLU A 5 12.54 -11.30 -9.08
C GLU A 5 12.82 -9.85 -8.68
N ILE A 6 14.10 -9.55 -8.45
CA ILE A 6 14.58 -8.20 -8.17
C ILE A 6 14.77 -7.47 -9.48
N GLU A 7 14.25 -6.25 -9.57
CA GLU A 7 14.37 -5.40 -10.75
C GLU A 7 15.03 -4.08 -10.37
N ALA A 8 15.61 -3.41 -11.36
CA ALA A 8 16.17 -2.07 -11.18
C ALA A 8 15.06 -1.11 -10.77
N TRP A 9 15.37 -0.20 -9.83
CA TRP A 9 14.40 0.81 -9.40
C TRP A 9 13.95 1.66 -10.60
N THR A 10 12.67 1.95 -10.66
CA THR A 10 12.07 2.72 -11.75
C THR A 10 11.06 3.73 -11.22
N GLU A 11 10.99 4.88 -11.88
CA GLU A 11 9.99 5.91 -11.60
C GLU A 11 8.55 5.39 -11.79
N GLU A 12 8.36 4.36 -12.60
CA GLU A 12 7.06 3.71 -12.78
C GLU A 12 6.44 3.27 -11.45
N TRP A 13 7.24 2.92 -10.45
CA TRP A 13 6.76 2.53 -9.14
C TRP A 13 6.10 3.70 -8.39
N ASN A 14 6.65 4.92 -8.55
CA ASN A 14 6.01 6.12 -8.00
C ASN A 14 4.70 6.42 -8.72
N GLU A 15 4.67 6.27 -10.03
CA GLU A 15 3.45 6.45 -10.83
C GLU A 15 2.39 5.43 -10.44
N GLN A 16 2.77 4.18 -10.26
CA GLN A 16 1.90 3.12 -9.80
C GLN A 16 1.31 3.45 -8.42
N TYR A 17 2.17 3.91 -7.50
CA TYR A 17 1.71 4.33 -6.19
C TYR A 17 0.68 5.46 -6.26
N LEU A 18 0.91 6.47 -7.09
CA LEU A 18 -0.01 7.60 -7.23
C LEU A 18 -1.38 7.15 -7.76
N LEU A 19 -1.41 6.21 -8.69
CA LEU A 19 -2.66 5.62 -9.18
C LEU A 19 -3.37 4.86 -8.06
N GLU A 20 -2.64 4.04 -7.31
CA GLU A 20 -3.19 3.28 -6.20
C GLU A 20 -3.70 4.19 -5.09
N LYS A 21 -2.99 5.28 -4.79
CA LYS A 21 -3.40 6.30 -3.82
C LYS A 21 -4.76 6.88 -4.18
N SER A 22 -4.99 7.18 -5.44
CA SER A 22 -6.27 7.71 -5.93
C SER A 22 -7.41 6.71 -5.69
N VAL A 23 -7.18 5.43 -6.00
CA VAL A 23 -8.16 4.36 -5.77
C VAL A 23 -8.46 4.21 -4.28
N LEU A 24 -7.42 4.19 -3.44
CA LEU A 24 -7.58 4.00 -1.99
C LEU A 24 -8.33 5.15 -1.34
N LYS A 25 -8.13 6.38 -1.81
CA LYS A 25 -8.90 7.54 -1.33
C LYS A 25 -10.39 7.36 -1.59
N SER A 26 -10.77 6.74 -2.69
CA SER A 26 -12.18 6.49 -2.97
C SER A 26 -12.74 5.31 -2.16
N VAL A 27 -11.92 4.33 -1.80
CA VAL A 27 -12.35 3.20 -0.95
C VAL A 27 -12.57 3.63 0.50
N PHE A 28 -11.59 4.31 1.09
CA PHE A 28 -11.62 4.67 2.52
C PHE A 28 -12.33 6.00 2.82
N THR A 29 -12.46 6.85 1.82
CA THR A 29 -13.17 8.13 1.92
C THR A 29 -12.73 8.97 3.14
N ASP A 30 -13.67 9.36 4.01
CA ASP A 30 -13.41 10.24 5.16
C ASP A 30 -12.62 9.56 6.29
N ASP A 31 -12.52 8.24 6.29
CA ASP A 31 -11.75 7.52 7.30
C ASP A 31 -10.25 7.63 7.06
N LEU A 32 -9.82 7.94 5.84
CA LEU A 32 -8.40 8.03 5.49
C LEU A 32 -7.81 9.34 6.00
N VAL A 33 -6.84 9.24 6.91
CA VAL A 33 -6.09 10.40 7.42
C VAL A 33 -4.82 10.61 6.61
N HIS A 34 -4.02 9.56 6.46
CA HIS A 34 -2.77 9.60 5.70
C HIS A 34 -2.58 8.32 4.90
N ILE A 35 -1.83 8.43 3.82
CA ILE A 35 -1.41 7.31 3.00
C ILE A 35 0.05 7.53 2.59
N PHE A 36 0.88 6.48 2.71
CA PHE A 36 2.31 6.55 2.41
C PHE A 36 2.76 5.37 1.55
N HIS A 37 3.61 5.66 0.58
CA HIS A 37 4.37 4.65 -0.14
C HIS A 37 5.58 4.29 0.72
N ILE A 38 5.67 3.03 1.11
CA ILE A 38 6.75 2.51 1.96
C ILE A 38 7.45 1.33 1.29
N GLY A 39 8.42 0.73 1.98
CA GLY A 39 9.18 -0.39 1.45
C GLY A 39 10.21 0.04 0.42
N SER A 40 10.89 -0.94 -0.17
CA SER A 40 12.04 -0.68 -1.04
C SER A 40 11.68 0.04 -2.34
N THR A 41 10.49 -0.14 -2.88
CA THR A 41 10.08 0.58 -4.10
C THR A 41 9.86 2.08 -3.86
N SER A 42 9.76 2.51 -2.60
CA SER A 42 9.65 3.93 -2.24
C SER A 42 11.00 4.65 -2.17
N ILE A 43 12.09 3.92 -2.28
CA ILE A 43 13.45 4.43 -2.05
C ILE A 43 14.26 4.38 -3.36
N PRO A 44 14.34 5.48 -4.12
CA PRO A 44 15.06 5.48 -5.41
C PRO A 44 16.52 5.08 -5.29
N THR A 45 17.16 5.46 -4.20
CA THR A 45 18.59 5.22 -3.98
C THR A 45 18.93 3.76 -3.65
N ILE A 46 17.93 2.90 -3.41
CA ILE A 46 18.19 1.48 -3.14
C ILE A 46 18.74 0.74 -4.37
N GLY A 47 18.46 1.25 -5.57
CA GLY A 47 18.96 0.70 -6.82
C GLY A 47 18.15 -0.47 -7.38
N TYR A 48 17.84 -1.47 -6.57
CA TYR A 48 17.10 -2.67 -6.99
C TYR A 48 16.13 -3.09 -5.91
N ALA A 49 14.97 -3.60 -6.31
CA ALA A 49 13.95 -4.10 -5.38
C ALA A 49 13.02 -5.08 -6.08
N LYS A 50 12.24 -5.81 -5.30
CA LYS A 50 11.10 -6.56 -5.83
C LYS A 50 10.02 -5.57 -6.24
N PRO A 51 9.35 -5.75 -7.39
CA PRO A 51 8.35 -4.82 -7.88
C PRO A 51 7.01 -4.94 -7.14
N ILE A 52 7.04 -4.70 -5.84
CA ILE A 52 5.88 -4.77 -4.96
C ILE A 52 5.68 -3.38 -4.35
N ILE A 53 4.48 -2.85 -4.50
CA ILE A 53 4.11 -1.56 -3.91
C ILE A 53 3.54 -1.80 -2.52
N ASP A 54 4.29 -1.39 -1.51
CA ASP A 54 3.86 -1.45 -0.12
C ASP A 54 3.27 -0.11 0.29
N ILE A 55 2.10 -0.15 0.92
CA ILE A 55 1.35 1.04 1.28
C ILE A 55 1.00 0.98 2.76
N LEU A 56 1.24 2.09 3.45
CA LEU A 56 0.81 2.30 4.82
C LEU A 56 -0.35 3.28 4.82
N ILE A 57 -1.45 2.91 5.44
CA ILE A 57 -2.58 3.82 5.66
C ILE A 57 -2.75 4.11 7.14
N VAL A 58 -3.12 5.36 7.44
CA VAL A 58 -3.49 5.82 8.78
C VAL A 58 -4.94 6.27 8.71
N VAL A 59 -5.79 5.76 9.59
CA VAL A 59 -7.24 5.97 9.55
C VAL A 59 -7.76 6.47 10.89
N ASN A 60 -8.95 7.10 10.85
CA ASN A 60 -9.63 7.55 12.07
C ASN A 60 -10.19 6.39 12.88
N ASN A 61 -10.81 5.42 12.21
CA ASN A 61 -11.43 4.27 12.87
C ASN A 61 -10.86 2.99 12.28
N ILE A 62 -9.94 2.37 13.03
CA ILE A 62 -9.23 1.18 12.58
C ILE A 62 -10.16 -0.03 12.40
N ASP A 63 -11.23 -0.09 13.17
CA ASP A 63 -12.19 -1.20 13.07
C ASP A 63 -12.89 -1.23 11.72
N LYS A 64 -13.09 -0.07 11.11
CA LYS A 64 -13.69 0.02 9.78
C LYS A 64 -12.77 -0.48 8.67
N VAL A 65 -11.46 -0.36 8.85
CA VAL A 65 -10.49 -0.79 7.82
C VAL A 65 -10.64 -2.28 7.55
N ASP A 66 -10.83 -3.07 8.59
CA ASP A 66 -10.96 -4.52 8.42
C ASP A 66 -12.21 -4.90 7.63
N LEU A 67 -13.23 -4.04 7.62
CA LEU A 67 -14.42 -4.23 6.78
C LEU A 67 -14.12 -4.06 5.28
N TYR A 68 -13.07 -3.33 4.96
CA TYR A 68 -12.67 -3.10 3.57
C TYR A 68 -11.69 -4.15 3.03
N ASN A 69 -11.28 -5.12 3.84
CA ASN A 69 -10.29 -6.12 3.42
C ASN A 69 -10.73 -6.89 2.16
N ASN A 70 -12.02 -7.22 2.04
CA ASN A 70 -12.53 -7.90 0.86
C ASN A 70 -12.42 -7.03 -0.39
N GLU A 71 -12.72 -5.75 -0.28
CA GLU A 71 -12.58 -4.80 -1.39
C GLU A 71 -11.12 -4.65 -1.80
N MET A 72 -10.23 -4.60 -0.82
CA MET A 72 -8.80 -4.52 -1.06
C MET A 72 -8.27 -5.76 -1.78
N LEU A 73 -8.75 -6.95 -1.39
CA LEU A 73 -8.38 -8.19 -2.07
C LEU A 73 -8.86 -8.19 -3.53
N VAL A 74 -10.06 -7.70 -3.79
CA VAL A 74 -10.60 -7.57 -5.16
C VAL A 74 -9.73 -6.64 -5.99
N LEU A 75 -9.19 -5.58 -5.40
CA LEU A 75 -8.29 -4.64 -6.06
C LEU A 75 -6.87 -5.19 -6.24
N GLY A 76 -6.58 -6.37 -5.69
CA GLY A 76 -5.29 -7.01 -5.83
C GLY A 76 -4.32 -6.75 -4.67
N TYR A 77 -4.77 -6.16 -3.57
CA TYR A 77 -3.95 -5.93 -2.39
C TYR A 77 -3.94 -7.12 -1.46
N VAL A 78 -2.80 -7.32 -0.79
CA VAL A 78 -2.65 -8.29 0.29
C VAL A 78 -2.61 -7.52 1.61
N PRO A 79 -3.60 -7.69 2.50
CA PRO A 79 -3.57 -7.02 3.82
C PRO A 79 -2.44 -7.57 4.67
N LYS A 80 -1.71 -6.66 5.34
CA LYS A 80 -0.58 -7.00 6.23
C LYS A 80 -0.90 -6.72 7.70
N GLY A 81 -2.10 -6.23 8.01
CA GLY A 81 -2.51 -5.91 9.37
C GLY A 81 -1.81 -4.69 9.95
N GLU A 82 -1.73 -4.63 11.26
CA GLU A 82 -1.14 -3.50 11.99
C GLU A 82 0.39 -3.48 11.94
N ASN A 83 0.98 -4.63 11.76
CA ASN A 83 2.43 -4.79 11.80
C ASN A 83 3.03 -4.18 13.09
N GLY A 84 2.34 -4.35 14.23
CA GLY A 84 2.77 -3.90 15.54
C GLY A 84 2.50 -2.43 15.88
N ILE A 85 1.86 -1.67 14.98
CA ILE A 85 1.58 -0.25 15.19
C ILE A 85 0.07 -0.02 15.15
N GLU A 86 -0.51 0.47 16.25
CA GLU A 86 -1.94 0.76 16.36
C GLU A 86 -2.38 1.84 15.37
N SER A 87 -3.63 1.76 14.94
CA SER A 87 -4.29 2.70 14.03
C SER A 87 -3.67 2.76 12.64
N ARG A 88 -2.82 1.79 12.30
CA ARG A 88 -2.18 1.68 10.99
C ARG A 88 -2.47 0.33 10.37
N ARG A 89 -2.58 0.32 9.06
CA ARG A 89 -2.72 -0.90 8.29
C ARG A 89 -1.80 -0.87 7.09
N TYR A 90 -1.17 -2.00 6.83
CA TYR A 90 -0.25 -2.18 5.72
C TYR A 90 -0.89 -3.04 4.64
N PHE A 91 -0.68 -2.64 3.39
CA PHE A 91 -1.13 -3.39 2.23
C PHE A 91 0.01 -3.46 1.22
N SER A 92 0.05 -4.54 0.44
CA SER A 92 1.02 -4.64 -0.65
C SER A 92 0.37 -5.16 -1.92
N LYS A 93 0.91 -4.71 -3.03
CA LYS A 93 0.38 -5.07 -4.34
C LYS A 93 1.48 -5.39 -5.35
#